data_d055269dc1865938015729ea3210ef78
#
_entry.id   d055269dc1865938015729ea3210ef78
#
_cell.length_a   1.000
_cell.length_b   1.000
_cell.length_c   1.000
_cell.angle_alpha   90.00
_cell.angle_beta   90.00
_cell.angle_gamma   90.00
#
_symmetry.space_group_name_H-M   'P 1'
#
loop_
_entity.id
_entity.type
_entity.pdbx_description
1 polymer ?
#
loop_
_entity_poly.entity_id
_entity_poly.type
_entity_poly.pdbx_seq_one_letter_code
_entity_poly.pdbx_strand_id
1 'polypeptide(L)'
;DDKVLGRPGKTIPGGPDPEKEDRVMLLRNRVSRIYYRKKFFDYPISMKPQTFINMGFVQTVKAGCSYLYSCVHKLPEDNLENFYINRFGRVLYSMFFEKYTEKLWGRHPREISADWGAQRVKGLSILAIIKDMFSKMVPSKKNRKVETSLIEEFMYPKYGPGQLWETAASEVEKMGGKIIYNAKVTKVECENQKIVSVSCENGEKYDGDYFISSMPLKDLVESMDNVPTEVLKVAEGLPYRDFVTVGILTEKLNLKNLTKIKTMNDLVPDCWIYVQDAGVKLGRIQIFNNWSPYMVAEPDKKVWIGLEYFCKENDEFWNMSEEACRKFAVDELIRMGVLNSEKQVLDSHREKV
;
A
#
# COMPACT_ATOMS: atom_id res chain seq x y z
N ASP A 1 18.17 -16.47 -4.63
CA ASP A 1 18.01 -17.10 -5.95
C ASP A 1 16.55 -17.39 -6.19
N ASP A 2 15.93 -16.72 -7.15
CA ASP A 2 14.53 -16.95 -7.52
C ASP A 2 14.39 -18.16 -8.47
N LYS A 3 14.98 -19.30 -8.13
CA LYS A 3 14.83 -20.52 -8.93
C LYS A 3 13.37 -20.86 -9.17
N VAL A 4 12.55 -20.66 -8.13
CA VAL A 4 11.09 -20.86 -8.17
C VAL A 4 10.42 -19.90 -9.17
N LEU A 5 10.94 -18.68 -9.37
CA LEU A 5 10.40 -17.71 -10.32
C LEU A 5 11.09 -17.75 -11.69
N GLY A 6 12.04 -18.67 -11.91
CA GLY A 6 12.81 -18.76 -13.16
C GLY A 6 13.61 -17.48 -13.47
N ARG A 7 13.88 -16.65 -12.48
CA ARG A 7 14.70 -15.44 -12.59
C ARG A 7 16.06 -15.69 -11.99
N PRO A 8 17.16 -15.20 -12.58
CA PRO A 8 18.41 -15.13 -11.87
C PRO A 8 18.20 -14.18 -10.67
N GLY A 9 18.08 -14.76 -9.48
CA GLY A 9 17.99 -13.99 -8.25
C GLY A 9 19.27 -13.20 -8.05
N LYS A 10 19.15 -11.98 -7.55
CA LYS A 10 20.29 -11.26 -7.02
C LYS A 10 20.60 -11.85 -5.66
N THR A 11 21.75 -12.47 -5.53
CA THR A 11 22.26 -12.94 -4.23
C THR A 11 23.22 -11.91 -3.66
N ILE A 12 23.08 -11.64 -2.38
CA ILE A 12 24.12 -10.91 -1.63
C ILE A 12 25.21 -11.93 -1.32
N PRO A 13 26.46 -11.71 -1.73
CA PRO A 13 27.54 -12.64 -1.43
C PRO A 13 27.62 -12.96 0.06
N GLY A 14 27.62 -14.24 0.43
CA GLY A 14 27.64 -14.69 1.82
C GLY A 14 26.28 -14.69 2.52
N GLY A 15 25.20 -14.36 1.82
CA GLY A 15 23.83 -14.47 2.35
C GLY A 15 23.37 -15.93 2.45
N PRO A 16 22.38 -16.23 3.34
CA PRO A 16 21.83 -17.57 3.51
C PRO A 16 21.09 -18.04 2.26
N ASP A 17 21.07 -19.34 2.03
CA ASP A 17 20.34 -19.98 0.92
C ASP A 17 18.87 -20.15 1.32
N PRO A 18 17.92 -19.50 0.66
CA PRO A 18 16.50 -19.59 1.00
C PRO A 18 15.90 -20.99 0.78
N GLU A 19 16.57 -21.87 0.05
CA GLU A 19 16.13 -23.26 -0.08
C GLU A 19 16.50 -24.12 1.16
N LYS A 20 17.43 -23.64 1.99
CA LYS A 20 17.92 -24.34 3.18
C LYS A 20 17.55 -23.65 4.48
N GLU A 21 17.32 -22.36 4.43
CA GLU A 21 17.06 -21.52 5.58
C GLU A 21 15.69 -20.83 5.45
N ASP A 22 14.93 -20.86 6.53
CA ASP A 22 13.63 -20.17 6.58
C ASP A 22 13.75 -18.73 7.10
N ARG A 23 14.71 -18.48 8.00
CA ARG A 23 14.92 -17.15 8.60
C ARG A 23 15.76 -16.27 7.69
N VAL A 24 15.22 -15.95 6.52
CA VAL A 24 15.92 -15.17 5.50
C VAL A 24 15.08 -14.03 4.97
N MET A 25 15.77 -12.98 4.52
CA MET A 25 15.18 -11.88 3.76
C MET A 25 15.50 -12.07 2.28
N LEU A 26 14.47 -12.16 1.47
CA LEU A 26 14.59 -12.23 0.01
C LEU A 26 14.82 -10.83 -0.56
N LEU A 27 15.71 -10.69 -1.53
CA LEU A 27 15.83 -9.47 -2.32
C LEU A 27 14.79 -9.50 -3.44
N ARG A 28 13.84 -8.58 -3.40
CA ARG A 28 12.70 -8.54 -4.33
C ARG A 28 12.73 -7.28 -5.19
N ASN A 29 12.34 -7.42 -6.46
CA ASN A 29 12.10 -6.28 -7.32
C ASN A 29 10.71 -5.70 -7.00
N ARG A 30 10.65 -4.41 -6.74
CA ARG A 30 9.40 -3.69 -6.55
C ARG A 30 8.84 -3.27 -7.90
N VAL A 31 7.77 -3.93 -8.32
CA VAL A 31 6.99 -3.49 -9.48
C VAL A 31 5.62 -3.05 -8.98
N SER A 32 5.26 -1.82 -9.28
CA SER A 32 3.94 -1.28 -8.96
C SER A 32 3.44 -0.49 -10.15
N ARG A 33 2.19 -0.69 -10.51
CA ARG A 33 1.53 0.03 -11.60
C ARG A 33 0.13 0.48 -11.21
N ILE A 34 -0.39 1.43 -11.97
CA ILE A 34 -1.76 1.89 -11.86
C ILE A 34 -2.61 1.13 -12.89
N TYR A 35 -3.74 0.59 -12.46
CA TYR A 35 -4.76 0.00 -13.31
C TYR A 35 -5.93 0.96 -13.46
N TYR A 36 -6.15 1.43 -14.69
CA TYR A 36 -7.19 2.37 -15.03
C TYR A 36 -7.78 2.06 -16.40
N ARG A 37 -9.10 1.91 -16.46
CA ARG A 37 -9.85 1.57 -17.69
C ARG A 37 -9.25 0.37 -18.43
N LYS A 38 -8.99 -0.70 -17.70
CA LYS A 38 -8.41 -1.97 -18.20
C LYS A 38 -7.01 -1.81 -18.83
N LYS A 39 -6.27 -0.76 -18.47
CA LYS A 39 -4.92 -0.52 -18.95
C LYS A 39 -3.97 -0.24 -17.78
N PHE A 40 -2.72 -0.64 -17.95
CA PHE A 40 -1.67 -0.38 -16.97
C PHE A 40 -0.90 0.90 -17.29
N PHE A 41 -0.65 1.68 -16.25
CA PHE A 41 0.20 2.86 -16.28
C PHE A 41 1.31 2.70 -15.25
N ASP A 42 2.50 3.25 -15.50
CA ASP A 42 3.61 3.22 -14.55
C ASP A 42 3.24 3.96 -13.25
N TYR A 43 3.81 3.52 -12.13
CA TYR A 43 3.77 4.27 -10.87
C TYR A 43 5.20 4.56 -10.39
N PRO A 44 5.56 5.82 -10.15
CA PRO A 44 4.81 7.03 -10.54
C PRO A 44 4.55 7.13 -12.04
N ILE A 45 3.52 7.90 -12.42
CA ILE A 45 3.19 8.09 -13.84
C ILE A 45 4.40 8.61 -14.59
N SER A 46 4.77 7.90 -15.65
CA SER A 46 5.88 8.26 -16.52
C SER A 46 5.39 8.82 -17.85
N MET A 47 6.19 9.68 -18.46
CA MET A 47 5.89 10.27 -19.78
C MET A 47 6.39 9.37 -20.94
N LYS A 48 6.28 8.05 -20.78
CA LYS A 48 6.65 7.10 -21.84
C LYS A 48 5.62 7.08 -22.97
N PRO A 49 5.99 6.70 -24.21
CA PRO A 49 5.04 6.58 -25.32
C PRO A 49 3.82 5.73 -25.00
N GLN A 50 4.00 4.66 -24.21
CA GLN A 50 2.90 3.78 -23.80
C GLN A 50 1.83 4.50 -22.96
N THR A 51 2.22 5.47 -22.12
CA THR A 51 1.28 6.28 -21.33
C THR A 51 0.34 7.06 -22.25
N PHE A 52 0.88 7.69 -23.30
CA PHE A 52 0.08 8.44 -24.27
C PHE A 52 -0.82 7.56 -25.14
N ILE A 53 -0.32 6.38 -25.54
CA ILE A 53 -1.13 5.35 -26.26
C ILE A 53 -2.29 4.90 -25.38
N ASN A 54 -2.03 4.64 -24.10
CA ASN A 54 -3.05 4.19 -23.16
C ASN A 54 -4.09 5.27 -22.85
N MET A 55 -3.69 6.53 -22.78
CA MET A 55 -4.60 7.68 -22.63
C MET A 55 -5.43 7.95 -23.88
N GLY A 56 -4.85 7.71 -25.06
CA GLY A 56 -5.42 8.08 -26.34
C GLY A 56 -5.18 9.55 -26.70
N PHE A 57 -5.25 9.87 -28.00
CA PHE A 57 -4.89 11.18 -28.54
C PHE A 57 -5.65 12.35 -27.91
N VAL A 58 -6.98 12.26 -27.89
CA VAL A 58 -7.84 13.36 -27.38
C VAL A 58 -7.53 13.66 -25.90
N GLN A 59 -7.38 12.62 -25.08
CA GLN A 59 -7.12 12.79 -23.66
C GLN A 59 -5.70 13.31 -23.41
N THR A 60 -4.74 12.92 -24.23
CA THR A 60 -3.36 13.42 -24.19
C THR A 60 -3.30 14.91 -24.49
N VAL A 61 -3.99 15.37 -25.55
CA VAL A 61 -4.06 16.80 -25.90
C VAL A 61 -4.73 17.60 -24.78
N LYS A 62 -5.88 17.13 -24.26
CA LYS A 62 -6.55 17.77 -23.12
C LYS A 62 -5.65 17.88 -21.89
N ALA A 63 -4.91 16.82 -21.58
CA ALA A 63 -3.96 16.81 -20.45
C ALA A 63 -2.82 17.82 -20.66
N GLY A 64 -2.26 17.88 -21.87
CA GLY A 64 -1.23 18.86 -22.24
C GLY A 64 -1.71 20.30 -22.11
N CYS A 65 -2.87 20.63 -22.69
CA CYS A 65 -3.46 21.98 -22.57
C CYS A 65 -3.74 22.35 -21.11
N SER A 66 -4.32 21.39 -20.34
CA SER A 66 -4.59 21.59 -18.92
C SER A 66 -3.33 21.83 -18.10
N TYR A 67 -2.25 21.11 -18.41
CA TYR A 67 -0.96 21.31 -17.76
C TYR A 67 -0.38 22.68 -18.06
N LEU A 68 -0.34 23.08 -19.35
CA LEU A 68 0.14 24.40 -19.76
C LEU A 68 -0.65 25.54 -19.11
N TYR A 69 -1.97 25.40 -19.03
CA TYR A 69 -2.81 26.34 -18.30
C TYR A 69 -2.41 26.45 -16.83
N SER A 70 -2.19 25.31 -16.14
CA SER A 70 -1.77 25.30 -14.74
C SER A 70 -0.32 25.80 -14.51
N CYS A 71 0.52 25.84 -15.55
CA CYS A 71 1.84 26.46 -15.44
C CYS A 71 1.75 28.01 -15.32
N VAL A 72 0.77 28.62 -15.99
CA VAL A 72 0.56 30.07 -16.01
C VAL A 72 -0.38 30.53 -14.90
N HIS A 73 -1.46 29.76 -14.67
CA HIS A 73 -2.49 30.08 -13.68
C HIS A 73 -2.34 29.18 -12.45
N LYS A 74 -1.55 29.63 -11.48
CA LYS A 74 -1.34 28.91 -10.22
C LYS A 74 -2.47 29.15 -9.25
N LEU A 75 -2.95 28.07 -8.61
CA LEU A 75 -3.91 28.11 -7.53
C LEU A 75 -3.21 28.25 -6.18
N PRO A 76 -3.84 28.84 -5.15
CA PRO A 76 -3.32 28.78 -3.78
C PRO A 76 -3.12 27.33 -3.34
N GLU A 77 -1.95 26.99 -2.79
CA GLU A 77 -1.63 25.62 -2.35
C GLU A 77 -2.02 25.37 -0.89
N ASP A 78 -3.26 25.66 -0.54
CA ASP A 78 -3.87 25.45 0.78
C ASP A 78 -4.40 24.04 0.98
N ASN A 79 -4.63 23.29 -0.11
CA ASN A 79 -5.15 21.93 -0.08
C ASN A 79 -4.49 21.03 -1.14
N LEU A 80 -4.68 19.73 -0.99
CA LEU A 80 -4.05 18.71 -1.83
C LEU A 80 -4.54 18.73 -3.29
N GLU A 81 -5.80 19.12 -3.54
CA GLU A 81 -6.32 19.28 -4.91
C GLU A 81 -5.52 20.34 -5.67
N ASN A 82 -5.42 21.54 -5.10
CA ASN A 82 -4.70 22.66 -5.72
C ASN A 82 -3.21 22.34 -5.89
N PHE A 83 -2.61 21.66 -4.91
CA PHE A 83 -1.25 21.17 -4.97
C PHE A 83 -1.01 20.27 -6.20
N TYR A 84 -1.89 19.30 -6.44
CA TYR A 84 -1.77 18.40 -7.59
C TYR A 84 -2.11 19.09 -8.92
N ILE A 85 -3.14 19.93 -8.96
CA ILE A 85 -3.51 20.68 -10.17
C ILE A 85 -2.35 21.57 -10.63
N ASN A 86 -1.70 22.24 -9.71
CA ASN A 86 -0.55 23.10 -10.01
C ASN A 86 0.63 22.34 -10.63
N ARG A 87 0.78 21.05 -10.31
CA ARG A 87 1.90 20.20 -10.75
C ARG A 87 1.59 19.37 -11.98
N PHE A 88 0.37 18.94 -12.14
CA PHE A 88 -0.03 17.96 -13.16
C PHE A 88 -1.11 18.46 -14.12
N GLY A 89 -1.77 19.56 -13.79
CA GLY A 89 -2.97 20.04 -14.48
C GLY A 89 -4.22 19.29 -14.05
N ARG A 90 -5.37 19.91 -14.18
CA ARG A 90 -6.67 19.38 -13.72
C ARG A 90 -7.02 18.04 -14.35
N VAL A 91 -6.67 17.81 -15.63
CA VAL A 91 -7.02 16.58 -16.35
C VAL A 91 -6.28 15.37 -15.76
N LEU A 92 -4.97 15.46 -15.56
CA LEU A 92 -4.19 14.37 -14.95
C LEU A 92 -4.54 14.18 -13.47
N TYR A 93 -4.81 15.27 -12.75
CA TYR A 93 -5.30 15.22 -11.38
C TYR A 93 -6.59 14.39 -11.28
N SER A 94 -7.60 14.71 -12.08
CA SER A 94 -8.87 13.97 -12.04
C SER A 94 -8.74 12.52 -12.49
N MET A 95 -7.81 12.23 -13.40
CA MET A 95 -7.60 10.84 -13.87
C MET A 95 -6.90 9.96 -12.83
N PHE A 96 -5.88 10.48 -12.13
CA PHE A 96 -4.94 9.64 -11.39
C PHE A 96 -4.83 9.95 -9.90
N PHE A 97 -5.44 11.03 -9.41
CA PHE A 97 -5.29 11.43 -8.01
C PHE A 97 -6.63 11.58 -7.30
N GLU A 98 -7.59 12.28 -7.88
CA GLU A 98 -8.83 12.68 -7.23
C GLU A 98 -9.59 11.49 -6.62
N LYS A 99 -10.07 10.57 -7.46
CA LYS A 99 -10.91 9.45 -7.01
C LYS A 99 -10.15 8.40 -6.19
N TYR A 100 -8.89 8.21 -6.48
CA TYR A 100 -8.07 7.31 -5.66
C TYR A 100 -7.82 7.89 -4.26
N THR A 101 -7.55 9.18 -4.16
CA THR A 101 -7.38 9.87 -2.87
C THR A 101 -8.67 9.81 -2.05
N GLU A 102 -9.83 10.02 -2.69
CA GLU A 102 -11.13 9.84 -2.03
C GLU A 102 -11.32 8.41 -1.49
N LYS A 103 -11.01 7.38 -2.29
CA LYS A 103 -11.07 5.98 -1.83
C LYS A 103 -10.17 5.76 -0.62
N LEU A 104 -8.92 6.19 -0.72
CA LEU A 104 -7.88 5.94 0.29
C LEU A 104 -8.20 6.65 1.60
N TRP A 105 -8.56 7.94 1.54
CA TRP A 105 -8.72 8.77 2.73
C TRP A 105 -10.17 8.94 3.19
N GLY A 106 -11.15 8.56 2.34
CA GLY A 106 -12.56 8.81 2.62
C GLY A 106 -12.91 10.29 2.69
N ARG A 107 -12.05 11.15 2.15
CA ARG A 107 -12.18 12.61 2.09
C ARG A 107 -11.78 13.13 0.73
N HIS A 108 -12.44 14.19 0.27
CA HIS A 108 -12.05 14.84 -0.98
C HIS A 108 -10.67 15.52 -0.81
N PRO A 109 -9.80 15.53 -1.85
CA PRO A 109 -8.48 16.21 -1.79
C PRO A 109 -8.52 17.69 -1.36
N ARG A 110 -9.63 18.39 -1.53
CA ARG A 110 -9.84 19.76 -1.00
C ARG A 110 -9.80 19.87 0.51
N GLU A 111 -10.12 18.78 1.20
CA GLU A 111 -10.21 18.71 2.67
C GLU A 111 -8.91 18.23 3.29
N ILE A 112 -7.91 17.93 2.47
CA ILE A 112 -6.60 17.42 2.89
C ILE A 112 -5.57 18.52 2.69
N SER A 113 -4.71 18.76 3.72
CA SER A 113 -3.63 19.75 3.64
C SER A 113 -2.68 19.46 2.49
N ALA A 114 -2.21 20.52 1.83
CA ALA A 114 -1.17 20.44 0.81
C ALA A 114 0.16 19.87 1.34
N ASP A 115 0.46 20.04 2.63
CA ASP A 115 1.69 19.56 3.27
C ASP A 115 1.88 18.06 3.13
N TRP A 116 0.78 17.31 3.18
CA TRP A 116 0.82 15.87 2.96
C TRP A 116 1.35 15.52 1.55
N GLY A 117 0.87 16.24 0.53
CA GLY A 117 1.36 16.10 -0.85
C GLY A 117 2.82 16.53 -0.99
N ALA A 118 3.20 17.62 -0.34
CA ALA A 118 4.56 18.14 -0.37
C ALA A 118 5.58 17.16 0.22
N GLN A 119 5.21 16.41 1.25
CA GLN A 119 6.07 15.38 1.85
C GLN A 119 6.25 14.15 0.95
N ARG A 120 5.21 13.75 0.21
CA ARG A 120 5.18 12.53 -0.59
C ARG A 120 5.60 12.72 -2.04
N VAL A 121 5.43 13.92 -2.59
CA VAL A 121 5.59 14.23 -4.00
C VAL A 121 6.76 15.21 -4.22
N LYS A 122 7.70 15.29 -3.26
CA LYS A 122 8.93 16.10 -3.42
C LYS A 122 9.67 15.67 -4.69
N GLY A 123 9.87 16.63 -5.59
CA GLY A 123 10.61 16.39 -6.85
C GLY A 123 9.80 15.83 -8.03
N LEU A 124 8.54 15.44 -7.85
CA LEU A 124 7.66 15.03 -8.95
C LEU A 124 7.00 16.25 -9.60
N SER A 125 7.72 16.95 -10.45
CA SER A 125 7.12 17.88 -11.42
C SER A 125 7.25 17.30 -12.82
N ILE A 126 6.27 17.55 -13.70
CA ILE A 126 6.34 17.12 -15.11
C ILE A 126 7.59 17.68 -15.77
N LEU A 127 7.97 18.91 -15.45
CA LEU A 127 9.22 19.52 -15.95
C LEU A 127 10.45 18.78 -15.45
N ALA A 128 10.49 18.32 -14.18
CA ALA A 128 11.58 17.49 -13.67
C ALA A 128 11.63 16.13 -14.37
N ILE A 129 10.48 15.51 -14.62
CA ILE A 129 10.38 14.24 -15.37
C ILE A 129 10.83 14.42 -16.82
N ILE A 130 10.41 15.48 -17.50
CA ILE A 130 10.84 15.82 -18.87
C ILE A 130 12.35 16.08 -18.89
N LYS A 131 12.87 16.87 -17.95
CA LYS A 131 14.31 17.14 -17.82
C LYS A 131 15.11 15.86 -17.55
N ASP A 132 14.56 14.93 -16.77
CA ASP A 132 15.15 13.62 -16.52
C ASP A 132 15.17 12.73 -17.77
N MET A 133 14.12 12.77 -18.59
CA MET A 133 14.10 12.09 -19.89
C MET A 133 15.20 12.61 -20.82
N PHE A 134 15.35 13.93 -20.94
CA PHE A 134 16.41 14.51 -21.75
C PHE A 134 17.79 14.25 -21.15
N SER A 135 17.96 14.23 -19.82
CA SER A 135 19.23 13.95 -19.16
C SER A 135 19.67 12.49 -19.22
N LYS A 136 18.73 11.54 -19.38
CA LYS A 136 19.03 10.11 -19.59
C LYS A 136 19.54 9.80 -20.99
N MET A 137 19.42 10.75 -21.93
CA MET A 137 20.08 10.68 -23.23
C MET A 137 21.57 11.05 -23.16
N VAL A 138 22.07 11.57 -22.01
CA VAL A 138 23.46 11.88 -21.76
C VAL A 138 23.97 11.05 -20.58
N PRO A 139 25.01 10.22 -20.71
CA PRO A 139 25.54 9.41 -19.63
C PRO A 139 26.20 10.30 -18.56
N SER A 140 25.58 10.46 -17.42
CA SER A 140 26.14 11.16 -16.27
C SER A 140 26.01 10.31 -15.01
N LYS A 141 27.14 9.90 -14.45
CA LYS A 141 27.27 9.30 -13.12
C LYS A 141 27.09 10.39 -12.06
N LYS A 142 25.91 10.50 -11.47
CA LYS A 142 25.74 11.25 -10.21
C LYS A 142 24.81 10.46 -9.29
N ASN A 143 25.32 10.16 -8.07
CA ASN A 143 24.53 9.59 -6.96
C ASN A 143 23.34 10.51 -6.66
N ARG A 144 22.13 10.08 -6.98
CA ARG A 144 20.89 10.76 -6.59
C ARG A 144 20.36 10.13 -5.31
N LYS A 145 19.90 10.96 -4.37
CA LYS A 145 19.05 10.50 -3.28
C LYS A 145 17.77 9.97 -3.89
N VAL A 146 17.54 8.66 -3.77
CA VAL A 146 16.32 7.99 -4.25
C VAL A 146 15.21 8.27 -3.25
N GLU A 147 14.11 8.86 -3.72
CA GLU A 147 12.92 9.03 -2.89
C GLU A 147 12.26 7.66 -2.63
N THR A 148 11.63 7.49 -1.49
CA THR A 148 11.04 6.21 -1.04
C THR A 148 10.05 5.60 -2.04
N SER A 149 9.39 6.43 -2.85
CA SER A 149 8.47 5.99 -3.92
C SER A 149 9.17 5.41 -5.16
N LEU A 150 10.49 5.59 -5.28
CA LEU A 150 11.31 5.16 -6.42
C LEU A 150 12.22 3.97 -6.08
N ILE A 151 12.02 3.34 -4.93
CA ILE A 151 12.76 2.13 -4.55
C ILE A 151 12.39 1.02 -5.53
N GLU A 152 13.37 0.51 -6.24
CA GLU A 152 13.20 -0.56 -7.25
C GLU A 152 13.40 -1.95 -6.64
N GLU A 153 14.12 -2.05 -5.52
CA GLU A 153 14.43 -3.30 -4.83
C GLU A 153 14.20 -3.14 -3.33
N PHE A 154 13.74 -4.20 -2.69
CA PHE A 154 13.54 -4.24 -1.24
C PHE A 154 13.79 -5.64 -0.69
N MET A 155 14.04 -5.72 0.60
CA MET A 155 14.16 -6.99 1.32
C MET A 155 12.81 -7.39 1.90
N TYR A 156 12.46 -8.67 1.76
CA TYR A 156 11.16 -9.19 2.18
C TYR A 156 11.33 -10.55 2.87
N PRO A 157 10.70 -10.77 4.03
CA PRO A 157 10.79 -12.06 4.72
C PRO A 157 10.23 -13.20 3.85
N LYS A 158 10.88 -14.35 3.87
CA LYS A 158 10.53 -15.53 3.06
C LYS A 158 9.05 -15.89 3.14
N TYR A 159 8.47 -15.90 4.33
CA TYR A 159 7.07 -16.23 4.60
C TYR A 159 6.20 -15.01 4.93
N GLY A 160 6.62 -13.82 4.50
CA GLY A 160 5.87 -12.58 4.69
C GLY A 160 6.24 -11.80 5.95
N PRO A 161 5.66 -10.58 6.14
CA PRO A 161 6.04 -9.69 7.24
C PRO A 161 5.83 -10.27 8.63
N GLY A 162 4.81 -11.13 8.81
CA GLY A 162 4.55 -11.82 10.08
C GLY A 162 5.76 -12.61 10.58
N GLN A 163 6.46 -13.29 9.69
CA GLN A 163 7.67 -14.06 10.04
C GLN A 163 8.75 -13.22 10.74
N LEU A 164 8.89 -11.94 10.35
CA LEU A 164 9.85 -11.04 11.01
C LEU A 164 9.47 -10.83 12.49
N TRP A 165 8.19 -10.58 12.74
CA TRP A 165 7.69 -10.31 14.09
C TRP A 165 7.65 -11.57 14.95
N GLU A 166 7.28 -12.72 14.41
CA GLU A 166 7.34 -14.01 15.09
C GLU A 166 8.77 -14.37 15.46
N THR A 167 9.71 -14.09 14.56
CA THR A 167 11.14 -14.29 14.84
C THR A 167 11.62 -13.34 15.94
N ALA A 168 11.27 -12.07 15.89
CA ALA A 168 11.61 -11.10 16.94
C ALA A 168 11.02 -11.50 18.30
N ALA A 169 9.76 -11.94 18.31
CA ALA A 169 9.08 -12.43 19.51
C ALA A 169 9.83 -13.62 20.12
N SER A 170 10.18 -14.61 19.32
CA SER A 170 10.96 -15.77 19.76
C SER A 170 12.33 -15.38 20.37
N GLU A 171 13.01 -14.39 19.79
CA GLU A 171 14.28 -13.91 20.35
C GLU A 171 14.09 -13.14 21.66
N VAL A 172 13.02 -12.33 21.79
CA VAL A 172 12.67 -11.67 23.05
C VAL A 172 12.44 -12.70 24.16
N GLU A 173 11.67 -13.75 23.88
CA GLU A 173 11.42 -14.82 24.86
C GLU A 173 12.71 -15.56 25.26
N LYS A 174 13.60 -15.87 24.31
CA LYS A 174 14.91 -16.47 24.60
C LYS A 174 15.80 -15.60 25.49
N MET A 175 15.67 -14.29 25.39
CA MET A 175 16.38 -13.33 26.25
C MET A 175 15.70 -13.16 27.63
N GLY A 176 14.63 -13.88 27.92
CA GLY A 176 13.90 -13.83 29.19
C GLY A 176 12.77 -12.79 29.22
N GLY A 177 12.46 -12.15 28.10
CA GLY A 177 11.29 -11.30 27.95
C GLY A 177 10.00 -12.12 27.96
N LYS A 178 8.87 -11.44 28.23
CA LYS A 178 7.55 -12.06 28.19
C LYS A 178 6.70 -11.39 27.12
N ILE A 179 5.99 -12.19 26.33
CA ILE A 179 5.00 -11.71 25.38
C ILE A 179 3.64 -12.22 25.85
N ILE A 180 2.71 -11.29 26.02
CA ILE A 180 1.38 -11.59 26.53
C ILE A 180 0.38 -11.31 25.44
N TYR A 181 -0.23 -12.35 24.90
CA TYR A 181 -1.26 -12.28 23.89
C TYR A 181 -2.63 -12.09 24.50
N ASN A 182 -3.59 -11.59 23.72
CA ASN A 182 -4.98 -11.35 24.14
C ASN A 182 -5.09 -10.45 25.38
N ALA A 183 -4.15 -9.52 25.55
CA ALA A 183 -4.07 -8.58 26.64
C ALA A 183 -4.23 -7.15 26.10
N LYS A 184 -5.41 -6.84 25.54
CA LYS A 184 -5.72 -5.49 25.03
C LYS A 184 -5.68 -4.50 26.19
N VAL A 185 -4.79 -3.51 26.11
CA VAL A 185 -4.72 -2.42 27.10
C VAL A 185 -5.96 -1.53 26.94
N THR A 186 -6.67 -1.31 28.03
CA THR A 186 -7.89 -0.49 28.09
C THR A 186 -7.75 0.71 29.00
N LYS A 187 -6.76 0.70 29.91
CA LYS A 187 -6.50 1.79 30.85
C LYS A 187 -5.02 2.00 31.05
N VAL A 188 -4.59 3.28 31.09
CA VAL A 188 -3.23 3.70 31.39
C VAL A 188 -3.27 4.57 32.64
N GLU A 189 -2.69 4.08 33.73
CA GLU A 189 -2.71 4.77 35.01
C GLU A 189 -1.51 5.70 35.15
N CYS A 190 -1.80 6.97 35.49
CA CYS A 190 -0.81 8.02 35.62
C CYS A 190 -0.78 8.61 37.03
N GLU A 191 0.40 8.65 37.64
CA GLU A 191 0.65 9.32 38.93
C GLU A 191 1.79 10.33 38.75
N ASN A 192 1.59 11.54 39.21
CA ASN A 192 2.60 12.61 39.16
C ASN A 192 3.22 12.79 37.76
N GLN A 193 2.39 12.76 36.70
CA GLN A 193 2.78 12.88 35.30
C GLN A 193 3.67 11.73 34.78
N LYS A 194 3.63 10.57 35.42
CA LYS A 194 4.31 9.37 34.97
C LYS A 194 3.29 8.24 34.82
N ILE A 195 3.43 7.45 33.80
CA ILE A 195 2.70 6.19 33.67
C ILE A 195 3.29 5.21 34.67
N VAL A 196 2.47 4.63 35.52
CA VAL A 196 2.87 3.67 36.56
C VAL A 196 2.41 2.26 36.25
N SER A 197 1.30 2.11 35.53
CA SER A 197 0.77 0.80 35.18
C SER A 197 -0.18 0.87 33.98
N VAL A 198 -0.45 -0.30 33.40
CA VAL A 198 -1.48 -0.48 32.38
C VAL A 198 -2.41 -1.62 32.82
N SER A 199 -3.71 -1.46 32.59
CA SER A 199 -4.71 -2.49 32.83
C SER A 199 -5.28 -2.99 31.50
N CYS A 200 -5.52 -4.29 31.41
CA CYS A 200 -6.00 -4.97 30.21
C CYS A 200 -7.47 -5.38 30.34
N GLU A 201 -8.12 -5.61 29.20
CA GLU A 201 -9.53 -6.03 29.10
C GLU A 201 -9.81 -7.35 29.86
N ASN A 202 -8.80 -8.24 29.94
CA ASN A 202 -8.87 -9.50 30.70
C ASN A 202 -8.75 -9.32 32.22
N GLY A 203 -8.64 -8.09 32.71
CA GLY A 203 -8.52 -7.75 34.13
C GLY A 203 -7.09 -7.81 34.69
N GLU A 204 -6.09 -8.17 33.88
CA GLU A 204 -4.69 -8.15 34.30
C GLU A 204 -4.13 -6.72 34.31
N LYS A 205 -3.20 -6.49 35.24
CA LYS A 205 -2.50 -5.21 35.42
C LYS A 205 -0.99 -5.43 35.38
N TYR A 206 -0.28 -4.55 34.71
CA TYR A 206 1.16 -4.61 34.58
C TYR A 206 1.79 -3.27 34.95
N ASP A 207 2.74 -3.34 35.87
CA ASP A 207 3.56 -2.21 36.33
C ASP A 207 4.87 -2.16 35.55
N GLY A 208 5.51 -0.98 35.47
CA GLY A 208 6.78 -0.81 34.80
C GLY A 208 7.44 0.53 35.08
N ASP A 209 8.74 0.60 34.87
CA ASP A 209 9.52 1.83 34.97
C ASP A 209 9.45 2.66 33.69
N TYR A 210 9.29 2.02 32.55
CA TYR A 210 9.19 2.60 31.22
C TYR A 210 8.07 1.94 30.41
N PHE A 211 7.30 2.76 29.70
CA PHE A 211 6.23 2.31 28.84
C PHE A 211 6.47 2.82 27.42
N ILE A 212 6.41 1.92 26.44
CA ILE A 212 6.48 2.23 25.01
C ILE A 212 5.16 1.76 24.40
N SER A 213 4.36 2.69 23.89
CA SER A 213 3.08 2.37 23.26
C SER A 213 3.17 2.42 21.74
N SER A 214 2.61 1.38 21.10
CA SER A 214 2.31 1.35 19.66
C SER A 214 0.82 1.45 19.37
N MET A 215 -0.01 1.73 20.39
CA MET A 215 -1.45 1.98 20.24
C MET A 215 -1.70 3.19 19.32
N PRO A 216 -2.83 3.26 18.61
CA PRO A 216 -3.29 4.50 18.01
C PRO A 216 -3.28 5.62 19.05
N LEU A 217 -2.77 6.79 18.67
CA LEU A 217 -2.58 7.89 19.63
C LEU A 217 -3.91 8.33 20.28
N LYS A 218 -4.99 8.28 19.54
CA LYS A 218 -6.33 8.52 20.05
C LYS A 218 -6.66 7.57 21.20
N ASP A 219 -6.55 6.27 20.97
CA ASP A 219 -6.90 5.23 21.94
C ASP A 219 -6.01 5.29 23.17
N LEU A 220 -4.71 5.60 22.97
CA LEU A 220 -3.78 5.81 24.08
C LEU A 220 -4.24 6.96 24.96
N VAL A 221 -4.56 8.13 24.39
CA VAL A 221 -4.98 9.32 25.15
C VAL A 221 -6.32 9.09 25.82
N GLU A 222 -7.28 8.46 25.13
CA GLU A 222 -8.59 8.10 25.71
C GLU A 222 -8.49 7.10 26.88
N SER A 223 -7.46 6.23 26.86
CA SER A 223 -7.23 5.25 27.94
C SER A 223 -6.50 5.82 29.16
N MET A 224 -5.96 7.03 29.10
CA MET A 224 -5.22 7.67 30.20
C MET A 224 -6.14 8.32 31.22
N ASP A 225 -5.78 8.23 32.50
CA ASP A 225 -6.43 8.98 33.57
C ASP A 225 -6.06 10.47 33.54
N ASN A 226 -7.03 11.31 33.90
CA ASN A 226 -6.82 12.77 34.14
C ASN A 226 -6.26 13.54 32.94
N VAL A 227 -6.64 13.17 31.72
CA VAL A 227 -6.24 13.92 30.52
C VAL A 227 -6.97 15.26 30.47
N PRO A 228 -6.26 16.38 30.22
CA PRO A 228 -6.90 17.67 30.01
C PRO A 228 -7.88 17.62 28.84
N THR A 229 -9.06 18.24 29.01
CA THR A 229 -10.13 18.23 27.98
C THR A 229 -9.64 18.70 26.60
N GLU A 230 -8.73 19.68 26.57
CA GLU A 230 -8.16 20.19 25.32
C GLU A 230 -7.31 19.14 24.60
N VAL A 231 -6.53 18.34 25.34
CA VAL A 231 -5.70 17.26 24.79
C VAL A 231 -6.60 16.13 24.27
N LEU A 232 -7.61 15.75 25.05
CA LEU A 232 -8.59 14.75 24.64
C LEU A 232 -9.30 15.13 23.34
N LYS A 233 -9.78 16.40 23.27
CA LYS A 233 -10.43 16.92 22.06
C LYS A 233 -9.53 16.88 20.81
N VAL A 234 -8.23 17.13 20.98
CA VAL A 234 -7.26 17.05 19.87
C VAL A 234 -7.07 15.59 19.46
N ALA A 235 -6.93 14.67 20.42
CA ALA A 235 -6.77 13.24 20.14
C ALA A 235 -8.00 12.64 19.45
N GLU A 236 -9.21 12.95 19.92
CA GLU A 236 -10.48 12.57 19.30
C GLU A 236 -10.61 13.08 17.85
N GLY A 237 -10.02 14.25 17.57
CA GLY A 237 -9.99 14.86 16.25
C GLY A 237 -9.04 14.19 15.25
N LEU A 238 -8.18 13.24 15.67
CA LEU A 238 -7.26 12.52 14.78
C LEU A 238 -8.04 11.48 13.97
N PRO A 239 -8.12 11.61 12.64
CA PRO A 239 -8.84 10.65 11.82
C PRO A 239 -7.98 9.41 11.55
N TYR A 240 -8.57 8.24 11.71
CA TYR A 240 -8.03 6.96 11.28
C TYR A 240 -8.79 6.43 10.07
N ARG A 241 -8.18 5.53 9.35
CA ARG A 241 -8.77 4.89 8.18
C ARG A 241 -8.53 3.40 8.26
N ASP A 242 -9.61 2.66 8.33
CA ASP A 242 -9.60 1.20 8.39
C ASP A 242 -9.64 0.61 6.98
N PHE A 243 -9.32 -0.63 6.85
CA PHE A 243 -9.53 -1.36 5.60
C PHE A 243 -9.82 -2.83 5.84
N VAL A 244 -10.50 -3.42 4.87
CA VAL A 244 -10.74 -4.85 4.81
C VAL A 244 -9.90 -5.41 3.68
N THR A 245 -9.13 -6.45 3.97
CA THR A 245 -8.45 -7.23 2.95
C THR A 245 -9.26 -8.47 2.63
N VAL A 246 -9.57 -8.68 1.35
CA VAL A 246 -10.18 -9.92 0.86
C VAL A 246 -9.12 -10.68 0.06
N GLY A 247 -8.66 -11.79 0.61
CA GLY A 247 -7.76 -12.72 -0.08
C GLY A 247 -8.54 -13.59 -1.06
N ILE A 248 -8.03 -13.77 -2.27
CA ILE A 248 -8.60 -14.66 -3.29
C ILE A 248 -7.50 -15.56 -3.84
N LEU A 249 -7.71 -16.87 -3.72
CA LEU A 249 -6.88 -17.90 -4.35
C LEU A 249 -7.50 -18.31 -5.68
N THR A 250 -6.70 -18.32 -6.73
CA THR A 250 -7.13 -18.72 -8.09
C THR A 250 -6.00 -19.47 -8.81
N GLU A 251 -6.32 -20.23 -9.85
CA GLU A 251 -5.29 -20.85 -10.71
C GLU A 251 -4.56 -19.80 -11.56
N LYS A 252 -5.27 -18.78 -12.04
CA LYS A 252 -4.70 -17.74 -12.89
C LYS A 252 -5.53 -16.47 -12.88
N LEU A 253 -4.86 -15.35 -13.15
CA LEU A 253 -5.51 -14.08 -13.47
C LEU A 253 -5.68 -13.93 -14.98
N ASN A 254 -6.72 -13.20 -15.39
CA ASN A 254 -6.95 -12.87 -16.81
C ASN A 254 -6.09 -11.66 -17.27
N LEU A 255 -5.21 -11.15 -16.39
CA LEU A 255 -4.28 -10.09 -16.71
C LEU A 255 -3.07 -10.64 -17.46
N LYS A 256 -2.73 -10.04 -18.60
CA LYS A 256 -1.56 -10.43 -19.41
C LYS A 256 -0.31 -9.67 -18.99
N ASN A 257 0.80 -10.38 -18.86
CA ASN A 257 2.11 -9.76 -18.68
C ASN A 257 2.62 -9.21 -20.02
N LEU A 258 2.42 -7.92 -20.25
CA LEU A 258 2.92 -7.20 -21.44
C LEU A 258 4.29 -6.56 -21.20
N THR A 259 4.95 -6.88 -20.09
CA THR A 259 6.28 -6.36 -19.74
C THR A 259 7.39 -7.27 -20.25
N LYS A 260 8.64 -6.79 -20.18
CA LYS A 260 9.82 -7.63 -20.47
C LYS A 260 10.27 -8.45 -19.25
N ILE A 261 9.59 -8.31 -18.11
CA ILE A 261 9.93 -9.02 -16.87
C ILE A 261 9.33 -10.41 -16.96
N LYS A 262 10.18 -11.42 -16.96
CA LYS A 262 9.74 -12.81 -16.90
C LYS A 262 9.18 -13.12 -15.51
N THR A 263 8.05 -13.77 -15.46
CA THR A 263 7.37 -14.22 -14.25
C THR A 263 6.95 -15.67 -14.39
N MET A 264 6.63 -16.29 -13.26
CA MET A 264 6.05 -17.62 -13.24
C MET A 264 4.65 -17.56 -13.89
N ASN A 265 4.32 -18.53 -14.74
CA ASN A 265 3.03 -18.65 -15.43
C ASN A 265 2.58 -17.37 -16.18
N ASP A 266 3.54 -16.57 -16.66
CA ASP A 266 3.26 -15.27 -17.32
C ASP A 266 2.41 -14.32 -16.48
N LEU A 267 2.46 -14.46 -15.14
CA LEU A 267 1.78 -13.61 -14.19
C LEU A 267 2.28 -12.16 -14.35
N VAL A 268 1.39 -11.17 -14.24
CA VAL A 268 1.81 -9.77 -14.21
C VAL A 268 2.82 -9.55 -13.08
N PRO A 269 3.91 -8.80 -13.32
CA PRO A 269 5.05 -8.73 -12.40
C PRO A 269 4.82 -7.85 -11.17
N ASP A 270 3.64 -7.28 -11.05
CA ASP A 270 3.32 -6.31 -10.02
C ASP A 270 3.24 -6.98 -8.64
N CYS A 271 3.95 -6.42 -7.67
CA CYS A 271 3.70 -6.71 -6.28
C CYS A 271 2.41 -6.01 -5.84
N TRP A 272 2.16 -4.84 -6.44
CA TRP A 272 1.13 -3.91 -6.03
C TRP A 272 0.50 -3.20 -7.22
N ILE A 273 -0.81 -3.26 -7.34
CA ILE A 273 -1.58 -2.57 -8.38
C ILE A 273 -2.51 -1.56 -7.72
N TYR A 274 -2.39 -0.28 -8.09
CA TYR A 274 -3.28 0.78 -7.65
C TYR A 274 -4.50 0.85 -8.57
N VAL A 275 -5.71 0.68 -8.03
CA VAL A 275 -6.95 0.67 -8.83
C VAL A 275 -7.56 2.06 -8.85
N GLN A 276 -7.45 2.72 -10.01
CA GLN A 276 -7.93 4.10 -10.20
C GLN A 276 -9.36 4.18 -10.74
N ASP A 277 -9.97 3.06 -11.14
CA ASP A 277 -11.32 3.06 -11.67
C ASP A 277 -12.34 3.55 -10.62
N ALA A 278 -13.12 4.58 -10.99
CA ALA A 278 -14.14 5.16 -10.11
C ALA A 278 -15.36 4.24 -9.93
N GLY A 279 -15.58 3.31 -10.85
CA GLY A 279 -16.72 2.38 -10.84
C GLY A 279 -16.55 1.17 -9.91
N VAL A 280 -15.44 1.06 -9.18
CA VAL A 280 -15.16 -0.02 -8.23
C VAL A 280 -14.71 0.55 -6.88
N LYS A 281 -15.07 -0.14 -5.80
CA LYS A 281 -14.65 0.21 -4.43
C LYS A 281 -13.20 -0.24 -4.16
N LEU A 282 -12.74 -1.27 -4.84
CA LEU A 282 -11.40 -1.80 -4.72
C LEU A 282 -10.34 -0.70 -4.90
N GLY A 283 -9.46 -0.58 -3.91
CA GLY A 283 -8.38 0.41 -3.91
C GLY A 283 -7.06 -0.12 -4.44
N ARG A 284 -6.67 -1.33 -4.01
CA ARG A 284 -5.38 -1.94 -4.37
C ARG A 284 -5.50 -3.45 -4.50
N ILE A 285 -4.68 -4.02 -5.39
CA ILE A 285 -4.48 -5.47 -5.51
C ILE A 285 -3.03 -5.76 -5.16
N GLN A 286 -2.81 -6.66 -4.22
CA GLN A 286 -1.51 -7.26 -3.96
C GLN A 286 -1.43 -8.63 -4.64
N ILE A 287 -0.27 -8.98 -5.20
CA ILE A 287 -0.02 -10.30 -5.79
C ILE A 287 1.08 -10.95 -4.96
N PHE A 288 0.70 -11.80 -4.02
CA PHE A 288 1.60 -12.35 -3.02
C PHE A 288 2.72 -13.22 -3.62
N ASN A 289 2.46 -13.91 -4.74
CA ASN A 289 3.50 -14.64 -5.49
C ASN A 289 4.71 -13.76 -5.85
N ASN A 290 4.48 -12.47 -6.13
CA ASN A 290 5.54 -11.54 -6.50
C ASN A 290 6.26 -10.95 -5.28
N TRP A 291 5.62 -10.89 -4.11
CA TRP A 291 6.26 -10.53 -2.85
C TRP A 291 7.20 -11.64 -2.37
N SER A 292 6.67 -12.86 -2.29
CA SER A 292 7.45 -14.06 -2.04
C SER A 292 6.73 -15.29 -2.59
N PRO A 293 7.36 -16.11 -3.44
CA PRO A 293 6.75 -17.33 -3.93
C PRO A 293 6.50 -18.36 -2.81
N TYR A 294 7.25 -18.28 -1.72
CA TYR A 294 7.11 -19.18 -0.57
C TYR A 294 5.84 -18.93 0.26
N MET A 295 5.14 -17.82 0.02
CA MET A 295 3.84 -17.52 0.67
C MET A 295 2.67 -18.24 -0.02
N VAL A 296 2.89 -18.89 -1.15
CA VAL A 296 1.83 -19.53 -1.93
C VAL A 296 2.16 -21.00 -2.14
N ALA A 297 1.26 -21.88 -1.72
CA ALA A 297 1.40 -23.29 -2.03
C ALA A 297 1.25 -23.51 -3.55
N GLU A 298 2.17 -24.26 -4.18
CA GLU A 298 2.22 -24.49 -5.63
C GLU A 298 2.21 -23.17 -6.44
N PRO A 299 3.18 -22.25 -6.21
CA PRO A 299 3.17 -20.90 -6.81
C PRO A 299 3.28 -20.92 -8.35
N ASP A 300 3.64 -22.05 -8.93
CA ASP A 300 3.65 -22.34 -10.37
C ASP A 300 2.27 -22.66 -10.94
N LYS A 301 1.28 -22.97 -10.07
CA LYS A 301 -0.10 -23.35 -10.48
C LYS A 301 -1.17 -22.42 -9.90
N LYS A 302 -0.85 -21.71 -8.83
CA LYS A 302 -1.82 -20.92 -8.06
C LYS A 302 -1.36 -19.49 -7.88
N VAL A 303 -2.30 -18.59 -7.86
CA VAL A 303 -2.08 -17.17 -7.61
C VAL A 303 -2.90 -16.76 -6.39
N TRP A 304 -2.23 -16.18 -5.39
CA TRP A 304 -2.85 -15.60 -4.22
C TRP A 304 -2.80 -14.08 -4.31
N ILE A 305 -3.96 -13.45 -4.29
CA ILE A 305 -4.08 -11.99 -4.34
C ILE A 305 -4.80 -11.45 -3.10
N GLY A 306 -4.39 -10.28 -2.64
CA GLY A 306 -5.04 -9.52 -1.59
C GLY A 306 -5.70 -8.27 -2.16
N LEU A 307 -6.96 -8.06 -1.83
CA LEU A 307 -7.80 -6.96 -2.32
C LEU A 307 -8.08 -6.01 -1.16
N GLU A 308 -7.60 -4.79 -1.24
CA GLU A 308 -7.74 -3.81 -0.17
C GLU A 308 -8.92 -2.86 -0.41
N TYR A 309 -9.86 -2.87 0.51
CA TYR A 309 -11.06 -2.03 0.54
C TYR A 309 -10.97 -1.05 1.69
N PHE A 310 -10.71 0.22 1.39
CA PHE A 310 -10.68 1.27 2.42
C PHE A 310 -12.08 1.60 2.90
N CYS A 311 -12.30 1.53 4.19
CA CYS A 311 -13.57 1.72 4.84
C CYS A 311 -13.40 2.44 6.19
N LYS A 312 -14.46 2.57 6.94
CA LYS A 312 -14.44 2.92 8.36
C LYS A 312 -15.04 1.79 9.14
N GLU A 313 -14.59 1.60 10.36
CA GLU A 313 -15.26 0.77 11.32
C GLU A 313 -16.75 1.14 11.36
N ASN A 314 -17.61 0.12 11.36
CA ASN A 314 -19.07 0.25 11.33
C ASN A 314 -19.71 0.75 10.02
N ASP A 315 -18.97 0.95 8.91
CA ASP A 315 -19.59 1.17 7.63
C ASP A 315 -20.21 -0.12 7.04
N GLU A 316 -21.00 0.01 5.98
CA GLU A 316 -21.68 -1.14 5.34
C GLU A 316 -20.69 -2.23 4.93
N PHE A 317 -19.55 -1.87 4.34
CA PHE A 317 -18.56 -2.83 3.87
C PHE A 317 -17.85 -3.55 5.02
N TRP A 318 -17.54 -2.82 6.11
CA TRP A 318 -16.96 -3.38 7.32
C TRP A 318 -17.86 -4.43 7.97
N ASN A 319 -19.18 -4.18 7.94
CA ASN A 319 -20.18 -5.05 8.57
C ASN A 319 -20.69 -6.19 7.67
N MET A 320 -20.27 -6.25 6.41
CA MET A 320 -20.62 -7.38 5.54
C MET A 320 -20.18 -8.71 6.14
N SER A 321 -20.90 -9.78 5.87
CA SER A 321 -20.41 -11.14 6.13
C SER A 321 -19.21 -11.46 5.25
N GLU A 322 -18.41 -12.45 5.63
CA GLU A 322 -17.26 -12.89 4.83
C GLU A 322 -17.67 -13.31 3.42
N GLU A 323 -18.76 -14.08 3.31
CA GLU A 323 -19.32 -14.50 2.04
C GLU A 323 -19.77 -13.32 1.16
N ALA A 324 -20.44 -12.32 1.76
CA ALA A 324 -20.85 -11.11 1.04
C ALA A 324 -19.66 -10.30 0.56
N CYS A 325 -18.60 -10.14 1.39
CA CYS A 325 -17.35 -9.50 1.00
C CYS A 325 -16.65 -10.25 -0.15
N ARG A 326 -16.58 -11.59 -0.05
CA ARG A 326 -16.03 -12.45 -1.10
C ARG A 326 -16.78 -12.24 -2.43
N LYS A 327 -18.10 -12.35 -2.40
CA LYS A 327 -18.92 -12.16 -3.60
C LYS A 327 -18.73 -10.78 -4.21
N PHE A 328 -18.79 -9.73 -3.38
CA PHE A 328 -18.56 -8.35 -3.82
C PHE A 328 -17.20 -8.20 -4.49
N ALA A 329 -16.14 -8.72 -3.88
CA ALA A 329 -14.78 -8.65 -4.38
C ALA A 329 -14.63 -9.39 -5.73
N VAL A 330 -15.19 -10.58 -5.85
CA VAL A 330 -15.17 -11.38 -7.09
C VAL A 330 -15.94 -10.68 -8.21
N ASP A 331 -17.10 -10.10 -7.92
CA ASP A 331 -17.88 -9.34 -8.89
C ASP A 331 -17.11 -8.12 -9.41
N GLU A 332 -16.37 -7.42 -8.57
CA GLU A 332 -15.48 -6.32 -8.99
C GLU A 332 -14.32 -6.81 -9.85
N LEU A 333 -13.66 -7.91 -9.48
CA LEU A 333 -12.59 -8.50 -10.28
C LEU A 333 -13.05 -8.93 -11.68
N ILE A 334 -14.26 -9.49 -11.78
CA ILE A 334 -14.87 -9.86 -13.08
C ILE A 334 -15.16 -8.59 -13.89
N ARG A 335 -15.77 -7.59 -13.29
CA ARG A 335 -16.06 -6.29 -13.95
C ARG A 335 -14.80 -5.61 -14.47
N MET A 336 -13.74 -5.66 -13.70
CA MET A 336 -12.42 -5.16 -14.08
C MET A 336 -11.74 -6.02 -15.15
N GLY A 337 -12.14 -7.26 -15.34
CA GLY A 337 -11.53 -8.21 -16.25
C GLY A 337 -10.26 -8.87 -15.67
N VAL A 338 -10.12 -8.88 -14.36
CA VAL A 338 -9.05 -9.59 -13.65
C VAL A 338 -9.36 -11.08 -13.54
N LEU A 339 -10.63 -11.42 -13.34
CA LEU A 339 -11.19 -12.77 -13.44
C LEU A 339 -12.24 -12.82 -14.56
N ASN A 340 -12.50 -14.02 -15.09
CA ASN A 340 -13.57 -14.24 -16.07
C ASN A 340 -14.88 -14.69 -15.42
N SER A 341 -14.78 -15.42 -14.32
CA SER A 341 -15.95 -15.96 -13.62
C SER A 341 -15.60 -16.31 -12.17
N GLU A 342 -16.62 -16.42 -11.33
CA GLU A 342 -16.49 -16.89 -9.94
C GLU A 342 -15.91 -18.32 -9.86
N LYS A 343 -16.12 -19.16 -10.85
CA LYS A 343 -15.62 -20.54 -10.89
C LYS A 343 -14.09 -20.64 -10.84
N GLN A 344 -13.37 -19.54 -11.11
CA GLN A 344 -11.92 -19.49 -11.01
C GLN A 344 -11.42 -19.35 -9.55
N VAL A 345 -12.30 -19.03 -8.63
CA VAL A 345 -11.94 -18.86 -7.21
C VAL A 345 -11.88 -20.23 -6.54
N LEU A 346 -10.70 -20.57 -6.06
CA LEU A 346 -10.43 -21.82 -5.35
C LEU A 346 -10.71 -21.69 -3.85
N ASP A 347 -10.33 -20.53 -3.28
CA ASP A 347 -10.48 -20.24 -1.86
C ASP A 347 -10.49 -18.73 -1.62
N SER A 348 -10.92 -18.31 -0.44
CA SER A 348 -10.93 -16.89 -0.05
C SER A 348 -10.79 -16.74 1.46
N HIS A 349 -10.28 -15.59 1.87
CA HIS A 349 -10.16 -15.20 3.27
C HIS A 349 -10.42 -13.70 3.42
N ARG A 350 -10.99 -13.29 4.54
CA ARG A 350 -11.21 -11.88 4.86
C ARG A 350 -10.54 -11.50 6.16
N GLU A 351 -9.82 -10.38 6.14
CA GLU A 351 -9.22 -9.78 7.33
C GLU A 351 -9.64 -8.31 7.45
N LYS A 352 -9.94 -7.87 8.67
CA LYS A 352 -10.22 -6.48 9.03
C LYS A 352 -8.98 -5.88 9.69
N VAL A 353 -8.57 -4.70 9.24
CA VAL A 353 -7.35 -4.03 9.73
C VAL A 353 -7.66 -2.60 10.13
#